data_93314892c19f653af4ac05ff5a981ced
#
_entry.id   93314892c19f653af4ac05ff5a981ced
#
_cell.length_a   1.000
_cell.length_b   1.000
_cell.length_c   1.000
_cell.angle_alpha   90.00
_cell.angle_beta   90.00
_cell.angle_gamma   90.00
#
_symmetry.space_group_name_H-M   'P 1'
#
loop_
_entity.id
_entity.type
_entity.pdbx_description
1 polymer ?
#
loop_
_entity_poly.entity_id
_entity_poly.type
_entity_poly.pdbx_seq_one_letter_code
_entity_poly.pdbx_strand_id
1 'polypeptide(L)'
;MNTSTIAIVIGCTFILSGCRVSKPGAMESEMAKDVKHKITVGGKNTPNPIAATPENIKDGQEHFGHHCGICHGLDGEGTGVPFAQKMSPPIPSLSSSDVQEYKDGQLKWIIENGINPSGMPSWKGILSDEEMWKIVNFVRHLPPKGSLGIPAVYKEEQEEHEHMHMHEKDSK
;
A
#
# COMPACT_ATOMS: atom_id res chain seq x y z
N MET A 1 35.00 27.90 -36.64
CA MET A 1 34.28 26.82 -35.95
C MET A 1 33.71 25.91 -37.02
N ASN A 2 34.12 24.64 -37.03
CA ASN A 2 33.72 23.70 -38.10
C ASN A 2 32.26 23.31 -37.93
N THR A 3 31.54 23.17 -39.05
CA THR A 3 30.09 22.77 -39.07
C THR A 3 29.85 21.47 -38.32
N SER A 4 30.81 20.54 -38.29
CA SER A 4 30.76 19.28 -37.53
C SER A 4 30.75 19.49 -36.02
N THR A 5 31.44 20.51 -35.51
CA THR A 5 31.48 20.83 -34.06
C THR A 5 30.18 21.42 -33.57
N ILE A 6 29.52 22.23 -34.43
CA ILE A 6 28.18 22.81 -34.10
C ILE A 6 27.11 21.71 -34.08
N ALA A 7 27.14 20.74 -34.97
CA ALA A 7 26.17 19.63 -34.98
C ALA A 7 26.29 18.74 -33.72
N ILE A 8 27.51 18.50 -33.23
CA ILE A 8 27.73 17.71 -31.99
C ILE A 8 27.23 18.45 -30.75
N VAL A 9 27.43 19.78 -30.68
CA VAL A 9 26.96 20.58 -29.54
C VAL A 9 25.43 20.67 -29.50
N ILE A 10 24.77 20.78 -30.67
CA ILE A 10 23.29 20.79 -30.76
C ILE A 10 22.73 19.40 -30.38
N GLY A 11 23.37 18.32 -30.82
CA GLY A 11 22.98 16.94 -30.47
C GLY A 11 23.08 16.65 -28.98
N CYS A 12 24.15 17.10 -28.31
CA CYS A 12 24.31 16.91 -26.85
C CYS A 12 23.33 17.72 -26.00
N THR A 13 22.92 18.91 -26.46
CA THR A 13 21.92 19.72 -25.71
C THR A 13 20.51 19.12 -25.76
N PHE A 14 20.15 18.37 -26.80
CA PHE A 14 18.85 17.70 -26.88
C PHE A 14 18.76 16.45 -25.97
N ILE A 15 19.88 15.80 -25.65
CA ILE A 15 19.90 14.59 -24.80
C ILE A 15 19.72 14.93 -23.31
N LEU A 16 20.03 16.15 -22.87
CA LEU A 16 19.92 16.58 -21.49
C LEU A 16 18.54 17.13 -21.08
N SER A 17 17.62 17.29 -22.04
CA SER A 17 16.28 17.81 -21.76
C SER A 17 15.22 16.76 -21.38
N GLY A 18 15.59 15.50 -21.21
CA GLY A 18 14.68 14.35 -21.29
C GLY A 18 14.37 13.58 -20.03
N CYS A 19 14.40 14.15 -18.83
CA CYS A 19 13.92 13.45 -17.64
C CYS A 19 13.04 14.32 -16.75
N ARG A 20 12.03 14.98 -17.33
CA ARG A 20 10.87 15.38 -16.54
C ARG A 20 9.87 14.23 -16.57
N VAL A 21 9.88 13.40 -15.55
CA VAL A 21 8.78 12.46 -15.30
C VAL A 21 7.56 13.33 -14.94
N SER A 22 6.72 13.61 -15.95
CA SER A 22 5.41 14.20 -15.70
C SER A 22 4.51 13.16 -15.04
N LYS A 23 3.63 13.58 -14.13
CA LYS A 23 2.58 12.69 -13.60
C LYS A 23 1.78 12.16 -14.79
N PRO A 24 1.48 10.84 -14.83
CA PRO A 24 0.69 10.28 -15.92
C PRO A 24 -0.66 10.98 -16.03
N GLY A 25 -1.13 11.19 -17.27
CA GLY A 25 -2.45 11.75 -17.52
C GLY A 25 -3.56 10.83 -17.01
N ALA A 26 -4.77 11.35 -16.84
CA ALA A 26 -5.91 10.56 -16.35
C ALA A 26 -6.14 9.29 -17.21
N MET A 27 -6.03 9.39 -18.53
CA MET A 27 -6.20 8.25 -19.43
C MET A 27 -5.09 7.21 -19.30
N GLU A 28 -3.83 7.63 -19.10
CA GLU A 28 -2.71 6.72 -18.85
C GLU A 28 -2.84 6.02 -17.50
N SER A 29 -3.35 6.73 -16.49
CA SER A 29 -3.62 6.19 -15.17
C SER A 29 -4.73 5.13 -15.22
N GLU A 30 -5.81 5.36 -15.94
CA GLU A 30 -6.91 4.40 -16.13
C GLU A 30 -6.45 3.17 -16.92
N MET A 31 -5.67 3.35 -18.00
CA MET A 31 -5.10 2.21 -18.74
C MET A 31 -4.16 1.39 -17.87
N ALA A 32 -3.29 2.02 -17.10
CA ALA A 32 -2.37 1.33 -16.19
C ALA A 32 -3.13 0.54 -15.13
N LYS A 33 -4.23 1.10 -14.61
CA LYS A 33 -5.14 0.48 -13.66
C LYS A 33 -5.81 -0.76 -14.27
N ASP A 34 -6.37 -0.65 -15.46
CA ASP A 34 -7.01 -1.75 -16.18
C ASP A 34 -6.03 -2.89 -16.49
N VAL A 35 -4.81 -2.58 -16.92
CA VAL A 35 -3.76 -3.58 -17.16
C VAL A 35 -3.39 -4.29 -15.85
N LYS A 36 -3.22 -3.54 -14.76
CA LYS A 36 -2.90 -4.09 -13.45
C LYS A 36 -4.00 -5.06 -12.97
N HIS A 37 -5.27 -4.64 -13.02
CA HIS A 37 -6.40 -5.46 -12.57
C HIS A 37 -6.68 -6.67 -13.47
N LYS A 38 -6.46 -6.56 -14.78
CA LYS A 38 -6.87 -7.60 -15.75
C LYS A 38 -5.74 -8.55 -16.16
N ILE A 39 -4.48 -8.10 -16.10
CA ILE A 39 -3.36 -8.84 -16.70
C ILE A 39 -2.31 -9.24 -15.66
N THR A 40 -1.90 -8.31 -14.76
CA THR A 40 -0.73 -8.54 -13.91
C THR A 40 -1.04 -9.23 -12.59
N VAL A 41 -2.27 -9.10 -12.07
CA VAL A 41 -2.68 -9.73 -10.82
C VAL A 41 -3.43 -11.02 -11.09
N GLY A 42 -2.90 -12.13 -10.60
CA GLY A 42 -3.50 -13.46 -10.72
C GLY A 42 -4.73 -13.66 -9.84
N GLY A 43 -5.29 -14.85 -9.83
CA GLY A 43 -6.36 -15.25 -8.91
C GLY A 43 -7.76 -14.74 -9.21
N LYS A 44 -7.97 -13.96 -10.29
CA LYS A 44 -9.25 -13.27 -10.58
C LYS A 44 -10.49 -14.17 -10.68
N ASN A 45 -10.32 -15.45 -10.94
CA ASN A 45 -11.42 -16.42 -11.06
C ASN A 45 -11.50 -17.36 -9.85
N THR A 46 -10.71 -17.15 -8.81
CA THR A 46 -10.70 -17.96 -7.60
C THR A 46 -11.63 -17.33 -6.56
N PRO A 47 -12.77 -17.94 -6.24
CA PRO A 47 -13.65 -17.45 -5.19
C PRO A 47 -12.99 -17.68 -3.82
N ASN A 48 -13.36 -16.86 -2.82
CA ASN A 48 -12.96 -17.11 -1.45
C ASN A 48 -13.71 -18.36 -0.94
N PRO A 49 -13.00 -19.43 -0.54
CA PRO A 49 -13.63 -20.63 -0.01
C PRO A 49 -14.08 -20.47 1.45
N ILE A 50 -13.63 -19.41 2.14
CA ILE A 50 -13.93 -19.16 3.55
C ILE A 50 -15.11 -18.19 3.64
N ALA A 51 -16.21 -18.65 4.26
CA ALA A 51 -17.37 -17.81 4.46
C ALA A 51 -17.06 -16.58 5.34
N ALA A 52 -17.62 -15.42 5.00
CA ALA A 52 -17.45 -14.19 5.76
C ALA A 52 -18.34 -14.17 7.02
N THR A 53 -18.14 -15.15 7.91
CA THR A 53 -18.82 -15.15 9.22
C THR A 53 -18.16 -14.14 10.16
N PRO A 54 -18.86 -13.64 11.20
CA PRO A 54 -18.26 -12.75 12.20
C PRO A 54 -16.95 -13.30 12.79
N GLU A 55 -16.87 -14.61 13.02
CA GLU A 55 -15.72 -15.29 13.56
C GLU A 55 -14.54 -15.24 12.57
N ASN A 56 -14.78 -15.58 11.31
CA ASN A 56 -13.75 -15.55 10.27
C ASN A 56 -13.26 -14.14 9.97
N ILE A 57 -14.16 -13.14 10.02
CA ILE A 57 -13.79 -11.72 9.87
C ILE A 57 -12.92 -11.27 11.03
N LYS A 58 -13.28 -11.65 12.27
CA LYS A 58 -12.50 -11.32 13.48
C LYS A 58 -11.12 -11.97 13.45
N ASP A 59 -11.03 -13.24 13.09
CA ASP A 59 -9.76 -13.95 12.95
C ASP A 59 -8.88 -13.30 11.85
N GLY A 60 -9.50 -12.94 10.73
CA GLY A 60 -8.84 -12.15 9.68
C GLY A 60 -8.34 -10.79 10.17
N GLN A 61 -9.08 -10.11 11.05
CA GLN A 61 -8.66 -8.87 11.70
C GLN A 61 -7.44 -9.08 12.59
N GLU A 62 -7.40 -10.16 13.35
CA GLU A 62 -6.27 -10.48 14.22
C GLU A 62 -4.99 -10.73 13.39
N HIS A 63 -5.07 -11.57 12.37
CA HIS A 63 -3.96 -11.79 11.44
C HIS A 63 -3.53 -10.50 10.72
N PHE A 64 -4.48 -9.70 10.26
CA PHE A 64 -4.21 -8.40 9.64
C PHE A 64 -3.47 -7.47 10.60
N GLY A 65 -3.92 -7.36 11.84
CA GLY A 65 -3.30 -6.53 12.87
C GLY A 65 -1.83 -6.89 13.10
N HIS A 66 -1.52 -8.18 13.15
CA HIS A 66 -0.16 -8.68 13.38
C HIS A 66 0.78 -8.50 12.20
N HIS A 67 0.29 -8.68 10.97
CA HIS A 67 1.15 -8.78 9.79
C HIS A 67 1.07 -7.57 8.85
N CYS A 68 -0.07 -6.91 8.79
CA CYS A 68 -0.36 -5.86 7.82
C CYS A 68 -0.49 -4.48 8.47
N GLY A 69 -0.95 -4.45 9.75
CA GLY A 69 -1.26 -3.23 10.48
C GLY A 69 -0.09 -2.26 10.61
N ILE A 70 1.15 -2.75 10.66
CA ILE A 70 2.36 -1.92 10.72
C ILE A 70 2.49 -0.97 9.51
N CYS A 71 1.98 -1.36 8.35
CA CYS A 71 2.01 -0.54 7.13
C CYS A 71 0.64 0.04 6.78
N HIS A 72 -0.42 -0.73 6.94
CA HIS A 72 -1.75 -0.36 6.50
C HIS A 72 -2.63 0.29 7.58
N GLY A 73 -2.11 0.44 8.83
CA GLY A 73 -2.94 0.78 9.97
C GLY A 73 -3.88 -0.38 10.37
N LEU A 74 -4.42 -0.37 11.57
CA LEU A 74 -5.31 -1.45 12.03
C LEU A 74 -6.64 -1.49 11.27
N ASP A 75 -7.03 -0.36 10.69
CA ASP A 75 -8.26 -0.14 9.94
C ASP A 75 -8.09 -0.25 8.41
N GLY A 76 -6.87 -0.49 7.92
CA GLY A 76 -6.56 -0.52 6.49
C GLY A 76 -6.47 0.85 5.82
N GLU A 77 -6.56 1.95 6.60
CA GLU A 77 -6.54 3.34 6.12
C GLU A 77 -5.18 4.04 6.34
N GLY A 78 -4.19 3.31 6.86
CA GLY A 78 -2.91 3.89 7.26
C GLY A 78 -3.00 4.77 8.49
N THR A 79 -4.06 4.64 9.31
CA THR A 79 -4.25 5.43 10.53
C THR A 79 -3.11 5.21 11.49
N GLY A 80 -2.44 6.30 11.89
CA GLY A 80 -1.32 6.28 12.82
C GLY A 80 -0.01 5.72 12.26
N VAL A 81 0.08 5.47 10.94
CA VAL A 81 1.32 5.01 10.29
C VAL A 81 2.10 6.21 9.75
N PRO A 82 3.25 6.61 10.36
CA PRO A 82 3.90 7.89 10.08
C PRO A 82 4.45 8.02 8.66
N PHE A 83 4.78 6.91 8.02
CA PHE A 83 5.39 6.88 6.69
C PHE A 83 4.44 6.51 5.56
N ALA A 84 3.20 6.08 5.84
CA ALA A 84 2.28 5.55 4.82
C ALA A 84 2.14 6.47 3.60
N GLN A 85 1.99 7.78 3.81
CA GLN A 85 1.86 8.78 2.74
C GLN A 85 3.20 9.27 2.18
N LYS A 86 4.32 8.94 2.83
CA LYS A 86 5.66 9.35 2.42
C LYS A 86 6.34 8.31 1.52
N MET A 87 5.79 7.11 1.43
CA MET A 87 6.30 6.07 0.53
C MET A 87 6.04 6.42 -0.94
N SER A 88 6.83 5.85 -1.84
CA SER A 88 6.68 6.02 -3.28
C SER A 88 6.64 4.65 -3.96
N PRO A 89 5.46 4.22 -4.45
CA PRO A 89 4.14 4.87 -4.29
C PRO A 89 3.65 4.89 -2.84
N PRO A 90 2.73 5.81 -2.48
CA PRO A 90 2.10 5.80 -1.16
C PRO A 90 1.35 4.49 -0.90
N ILE A 91 1.27 4.08 0.38
CA ILE A 91 0.46 2.92 0.77
C ILE A 91 -1.02 3.29 0.52
N PRO A 92 -1.74 2.52 -0.30
CA PRO A 92 -3.14 2.84 -0.62
C PRO A 92 -4.05 2.58 0.58
N SER A 93 -5.12 3.37 0.70
CA SER A 93 -6.27 3.00 1.54
C SER A 93 -6.90 1.71 1.01
N LEU A 94 -7.06 0.72 1.87
CA LEU A 94 -7.64 -0.56 1.49
C LEU A 94 -9.16 -0.48 1.27
N SER A 95 -9.84 0.56 1.78
CA SER A 95 -11.24 0.83 1.52
C SER A 95 -11.49 1.59 0.21
N SER A 96 -10.44 2.07 -0.45
CA SER A 96 -10.57 2.78 -1.73
C SER A 96 -11.24 1.92 -2.80
N SER A 97 -11.97 2.56 -3.72
CA SER A 97 -12.57 1.87 -4.86
C SER A 97 -11.54 1.07 -5.66
N ASP A 98 -10.35 1.62 -5.83
CA ASP A 98 -9.25 0.99 -6.56
C ASP A 98 -8.84 -0.36 -5.98
N VAL A 99 -8.86 -0.50 -4.65
CA VAL A 99 -8.57 -1.76 -3.96
C VAL A 99 -9.80 -2.66 -3.91
N GLN A 100 -10.98 -2.08 -3.64
CA GLN A 100 -12.22 -2.86 -3.50
C GLN A 100 -12.75 -3.41 -4.83
N GLU A 101 -12.31 -2.90 -5.97
CA GLU A 101 -12.60 -3.45 -7.31
C GLU A 101 -11.86 -4.77 -7.60
N TYR A 102 -10.74 -5.07 -6.92
CA TYR A 102 -10.12 -6.39 -7.03
C TYR A 102 -11.08 -7.48 -6.55
N LYS A 103 -11.10 -8.62 -7.25
CA LYS A 103 -11.81 -9.80 -6.76
C LYS A 103 -11.07 -10.43 -5.57
N ASP A 104 -11.76 -11.21 -4.77
CA ASP A 104 -11.17 -11.84 -3.58
C ASP A 104 -9.91 -12.66 -3.89
N GLY A 105 -9.97 -13.46 -4.96
CA GLY A 105 -8.80 -14.21 -5.39
C GLY A 105 -7.64 -13.35 -5.84
N GLN A 106 -7.89 -12.14 -6.32
CA GLN A 106 -6.82 -11.18 -6.66
C GLN A 106 -6.22 -10.56 -5.40
N LEU A 107 -7.05 -10.23 -4.40
CA LEU A 107 -6.56 -9.75 -3.10
C LEU A 107 -5.71 -10.84 -2.42
N LYS A 108 -6.19 -12.09 -2.41
CA LYS A 108 -5.41 -13.22 -1.89
C LYS A 108 -4.08 -13.39 -2.64
N TRP A 109 -4.10 -13.31 -3.96
CA TRP A 109 -2.90 -13.40 -4.78
C TRP A 109 -1.89 -12.29 -4.45
N ILE A 110 -2.37 -11.05 -4.24
CA ILE A 110 -1.55 -9.91 -3.83
C ILE A 110 -0.90 -10.17 -2.46
N ILE A 111 -1.65 -10.66 -1.50
CA ILE A 111 -1.11 -11.03 -0.18
C ILE A 111 -0.04 -12.11 -0.34
N GLU A 112 -0.36 -13.18 -1.05
CA GLU A 112 0.55 -14.31 -1.23
C GLU A 112 1.87 -13.91 -1.91
N ASN A 113 1.82 -13.10 -2.96
CA ASN A 113 2.98 -12.82 -3.81
C ASN A 113 3.65 -11.47 -3.52
N GLY A 114 2.98 -10.57 -2.79
CA GLY A 114 3.43 -9.21 -2.60
C GLY A 114 3.32 -8.36 -3.87
N ILE A 115 3.82 -7.14 -3.80
CA ILE A 115 3.87 -6.21 -4.94
C ILE A 115 5.28 -5.64 -5.06
N ASN A 116 6.04 -6.12 -6.01
CA ASN A 116 7.35 -5.56 -6.34
C ASN A 116 7.19 -4.47 -7.43
N PRO A 117 7.78 -3.25 -7.32
CA PRO A 117 8.73 -2.78 -6.31
C PRO A 117 8.11 -1.95 -5.17
N SER A 118 6.82 -2.07 -4.87
CA SER A 118 6.12 -1.20 -3.92
C SER A 118 6.53 -1.37 -2.45
N GLY A 119 7.32 -2.39 -2.13
CA GLY A 119 7.71 -2.71 -0.75
C GLY A 119 6.72 -3.59 0.02
N MET A 120 5.56 -3.97 -0.57
CA MET A 120 4.67 -4.97 0.03
C MET A 120 5.30 -6.36 -0.09
N PRO A 121 5.65 -7.03 1.02
CA PRO A 121 6.31 -8.33 0.98
C PRO A 121 5.36 -9.45 0.54
N SER A 122 5.94 -10.57 0.09
CA SER A 122 5.23 -11.83 -0.10
C SER A 122 5.00 -12.50 1.24
N TRP A 123 3.78 -12.98 1.47
CA TRP A 123 3.42 -13.77 2.67
C TRP A 123 3.38 -15.26 2.39
N LYS A 124 3.79 -15.68 1.20
CA LYS A 124 3.88 -17.09 0.82
C LYS A 124 4.83 -17.86 1.74
N GLY A 125 4.32 -18.93 2.35
CA GLY A 125 5.09 -19.75 3.29
C GLY A 125 5.22 -19.16 4.70
N ILE A 126 4.68 -17.95 4.94
CA ILE A 126 4.58 -17.32 6.26
C ILE A 126 3.16 -17.48 6.79
N LEU A 127 2.17 -17.14 5.96
CA LEU A 127 0.75 -17.34 6.23
C LEU A 127 0.23 -18.54 5.46
N SER A 128 -0.67 -19.29 6.09
CA SER A 128 -1.44 -20.34 5.43
C SER A 128 -2.45 -19.77 4.45
N ASP A 129 -2.94 -20.59 3.52
CA ASP A 129 -4.01 -20.19 2.60
C ASP A 129 -5.26 -19.74 3.34
N GLU A 130 -5.62 -20.43 4.42
CA GLU A 130 -6.80 -20.11 5.23
C GLU A 130 -6.67 -18.72 5.87
N GLU A 131 -5.53 -18.40 6.50
CA GLU A 131 -5.26 -17.10 7.11
C GLU A 131 -5.33 -15.98 6.07
N MET A 132 -4.74 -16.18 4.89
CA MET A 132 -4.80 -15.19 3.80
C MET A 132 -6.25 -14.96 3.33
N TRP A 133 -7.08 -15.99 3.23
CA TRP A 133 -8.50 -15.84 2.88
C TRP A 133 -9.32 -15.14 3.97
N LYS A 134 -9.01 -15.39 5.24
CA LYS A 134 -9.64 -14.67 6.37
C LYS A 134 -9.23 -13.20 6.38
N ILE A 135 -7.97 -12.89 6.05
CA ILE A 135 -7.52 -11.50 5.86
C ILE A 135 -8.31 -10.83 4.72
N VAL A 136 -8.57 -11.52 3.61
CA VAL A 136 -9.43 -10.99 2.52
C VAL A 136 -10.84 -10.69 3.05
N ASN A 137 -11.43 -11.58 3.84
CA ASN A 137 -12.73 -11.33 4.47
C ASN A 137 -12.72 -10.07 5.34
N PHE A 138 -11.66 -9.86 6.14
CA PHE A 138 -11.52 -8.63 6.93
C PHE A 138 -11.39 -7.39 6.03
N VAL A 139 -10.56 -7.42 4.97
CA VAL A 139 -10.40 -6.30 4.02
C VAL A 139 -11.71 -5.93 3.32
N ARG A 140 -12.65 -6.88 3.17
CA ARG A 140 -14.02 -6.60 2.68
C ARG A 140 -14.95 -5.98 3.71
N HIS A 141 -14.58 -6.06 4.99
CA HIS A 141 -15.41 -5.62 6.13
C HIS A 141 -14.62 -4.67 7.05
N LEU A 142 -13.79 -3.80 6.46
CA LEU A 142 -12.99 -2.84 7.21
C LEU A 142 -13.88 -1.96 8.11
N PRO A 143 -13.45 -1.71 9.34
CA PRO A 143 -14.16 -0.82 10.24
C PRO A 143 -13.98 0.65 9.82
N PRO A 144 -14.77 1.57 10.39
CA PRO A 144 -14.59 3.00 10.13
C PRO A 144 -13.17 3.47 10.44
N LYS A 145 -12.66 4.39 9.62
CA LYS A 145 -11.32 4.96 9.78
C LYS A 145 -11.08 5.45 11.22
N GLY A 146 -9.96 5.03 11.79
CA GLY A 146 -9.54 5.43 13.15
C GLY A 146 -10.22 4.68 14.29
N SER A 147 -11.25 3.85 14.04
CA SER A 147 -12.03 3.18 15.09
C SER A 147 -11.23 2.14 15.89
N LEU A 148 -10.18 1.58 15.32
CA LEU A 148 -9.31 0.61 15.98
C LEU A 148 -8.05 1.24 16.61
N GLY A 149 -7.92 2.57 16.53
CA GLY A 149 -6.75 3.29 17.00
C GLY A 149 -5.52 3.07 16.11
N ILE A 150 -4.34 3.24 16.69
CA ILE A 150 -3.06 3.13 15.99
C ILE A 150 -2.32 1.85 16.38
N PRO A 151 -1.47 1.29 15.52
CA PRO A 151 -0.65 0.13 15.86
C PRO A 151 0.22 0.39 17.11
N ALA A 152 0.35 -0.63 17.97
CA ALA A 152 1.04 -0.50 19.26
C ALA A 152 2.48 0.02 19.12
N VAL A 153 3.19 -0.40 18.09
CA VAL A 153 4.56 0.03 17.80
C VAL A 153 4.69 1.56 17.62
N TYR A 154 3.64 2.26 17.20
CA TYR A 154 3.66 3.72 17.02
C TYR A 154 3.09 4.50 18.21
N LYS A 155 2.49 3.84 19.21
CA LYS A 155 2.00 4.50 20.42
C LYS A 155 3.16 4.98 21.28
N GLU A 156 4.14 4.13 21.50
CA GLU A 156 5.31 4.42 22.32
C GLU A 156 6.11 5.61 21.75
N GLU A 157 6.30 5.67 20.43
CA GLU A 157 6.98 6.80 19.79
C GLU A 157 6.23 8.14 19.97
N GLN A 158 4.89 8.11 19.98
CA GLN A 158 4.10 9.33 20.18
C GLN A 158 4.16 9.80 21.64
N GLU A 159 4.11 8.90 22.61
CA GLU A 159 4.21 9.22 24.02
C GLU A 159 5.59 9.81 24.37
N GLU A 160 6.68 9.26 23.83
CA GLU A 160 8.02 9.80 24.02
C GLU A 160 8.17 11.21 23.42
N HIS A 161 7.60 11.47 22.25
CA HIS A 161 7.61 12.80 21.62
C HIS A 161 6.81 13.83 22.41
N GLU A 162 5.67 13.46 22.99
CA GLU A 162 4.86 14.35 23.82
C GLU A 162 5.58 14.71 25.13
N HIS A 163 6.22 13.74 25.77
CA HIS A 163 7.03 13.98 26.98
C HIS A 163 8.22 14.90 26.73
N MET A 164 8.94 14.76 25.61
CA MET A 164 10.05 15.66 25.27
C MET A 164 9.59 17.10 25.05
N HIS A 165 8.46 17.32 24.40
CA HIS A 165 7.93 18.68 24.16
C HIS A 165 7.35 19.34 25.41
N MET A 166 6.89 18.59 26.41
CA MET A 166 6.47 19.17 27.69
C MET A 166 7.67 19.68 28.50
N HIS A 167 8.77 18.93 28.56
CA HIS A 167 9.99 19.36 29.25
C HIS A 167 10.66 20.60 28.63
N GLU A 168 10.54 20.79 27.31
CA GLU A 168 11.09 21.96 26.63
C GLU A 168 10.27 23.24 26.92
N LYS A 169 8.96 23.13 27.18
CA LYS A 169 8.10 24.26 27.54
C LYS A 169 8.29 24.73 28.99
N ASP A 170 8.62 23.81 29.88
CA ASP A 170 8.80 24.13 31.31
C ASP A 170 10.21 24.71 31.60
N SER A 171 11.13 24.69 30.64
CA SER A 171 12.50 25.20 30.76
C SER A 171 12.69 26.64 30.20
N LYS A 172 11.61 27.32 29.78
CA LYS A 172 11.61 28.72 29.30
C LYS A 172 10.82 29.63 30.24
#